data_00c0c327c4664c694c6ed121efb01414
#
_entry.id   00c0c327c4664c694c6ed121efb01414
#
_cell.length_a   1.000
_cell.length_b   1.000
_cell.length_c   1.000
_cell.angle_alpha   90.00
_cell.angle_beta   90.00
_cell.angle_gamma   90.00
#
_symmetry.space_group_name_H-M   'P 1'
#
loop_
_entity.id
_entity.type
_entity.pdbx_description
1 polymer ?
#
loop_
_entity_poly.entity_id
_entity_poly.type
_entity_poly.pdbx_seq_one_letter_code
_entity_poly.pdbx_strand_id
1 'polypeptide(L)'
;MIEMHSGLISTAEQVLELVQALKGHEIISFDTEFIRENTFYPIVEIIQVATDKESWLVDAQAFKKNFKPGAQGGFDPGIQPLLDVFKDRSVLKIVHAAQGDQECLYTSYGVVAEPILDTSIAASLCGYGDNIGLGKLLKAVLNVTIKKGHARTNWSVRPLPAQLMEYAHADVTHLVEVANRLLEILEKEGRKQWALELSAKYGDPALYETDVEGATQKLARGGRMDKKGLAALRELVKWREKRVRQLNLPRRWVADDAVLVDIAQVRPKDIEHLSAFRGLNKGELKTSGEAILAALKQASQNTTDIDIPHVQRLEAPSTEESQVLDLLKCYIGILADRHRIAAKHLSTVSQLLPLLRSKIENPQDLVDAGVLTNEAAKLIGKELIDFLSGKRGLSIVQSENGSQIEVIQL
;
A
#
# COMPACT_ATOMS: atom_id res chain seq x y z
N MET A 1 22.50 -23.65 2.66
CA MET A 1 21.25 -24.05 1.98
C MET A 1 20.18 -23.99 3.06
N ILE A 2 19.10 -23.26 2.82
CA ILE A 2 18.02 -23.13 3.81
C ILE A 2 17.19 -24.41 3.78
N GLU A 3 16.86 -24.93 4.94
CA GLU A 3 16.01 -26.11 5.10
C GLU A 3 14.54 -25.73 4.87
N MET A 4 13.89 -26.38 3.94
CA MET A 4 12.46 -26.22 3.65
C MET A 4 11.69 -27.38 4.28
N HIS A 5 10.83 -27.08 5.24
CA HIS A 5 9.97 -28.09 5.87
C HIS A 5 8.89 -28.55 4.90
N SER A 6 8.87 -29.84 4.55
CA SER A 6 8.06 -30.40 3.46
C SER A 6 6.56 -30.50 3.72
N GLY A 7 6.11 -30.20 4.93
CA GLY A 7 4.70 -30.30 5.34
C GLY A 7 4.05 -28.95 5.60
N LEU A 8 2.71 -28.93 5.52
CA LEU A 8 1.93 -27.81 6.02
C LEU A 8 1.70 -27.93 7.51
N ILE A 9 1.94 -26.86 8.25
CA ILE A 9 1.58 -26.71 9.66
C ILE A 9 0.07 -26.52 9.74
N SER A 10 -0.64 -27.48 10.35
CA SER A 10 -2.10 -27.52 10.39
C SER A 10 -2.69 -27.79 11.77
N THR A 11 -1.83 -27.97 12.80
CA THR A 11 -2.28 -28.19 14.20
C THR A 11 -1.64 -27.18 15.14
N ALA A 12 -2.27 -27.00 16.32
CA ALA A 12 -1.77 -26.11 17.36
C ALA A 12 -0.38 -26.52 17.86
N GLU A 13 -0.13 -27.83 17.98
CA GLU A 13 1.16 -28.37 18.40
C GLU A 13 2.27 -27.99 17.42
N GLN A 14 2.01 -28.14 16.12
CA GLN A 14 2.96 -27.74 15.06
C GLN A 14 3.23 -26.22 15.06
N VAL A 15 2.22 -25.40 15.36
CA VAL A 15 2.42 -23.94 15.53
C VAL A 15 3.34 -23.66 16.73
N LEU A 16 3.19 -24.37 17.83
CA LEU A 16 4.08 -24.21 18.99
C LEU A 16 5.52 -24.64 18.68
N GLU A 17 5.71 -25.70 17.90
CA GLU A 17 7.03 -26.13 17.42
C GLU A 17 7.66 -25.06 16.53
N LEU A 18 6.91 -24.51 15.57
CA LEU A 18 7.35 -23.36 14.75
C LEU A 18 7.76 -22.18 15.62
N VAL A 19 6.92 -21.76 16.55
CA VAL A 19 7.22 -20.62 17.44
C VAL A 19 8.46 -20.90 18.30
N GLN A 20 8.66 -22.14 18.72
CA GLN A 20 9.88 -22.53 19.43
C GLN A 20 11.13 -22.44 18.55
N ALA A 21 11.02 -22.82 17.26
CA ALA A 21 12.11 -22.68 16.29
C ALA A 21 12.44 -21.19 15.99
N LEU A 22 11.44 -20.30 16.03
CA LEU A 22 11.64 -18.86 15.83
C LEU A 22 12.28 -18.16 17.04
N LYS A 23 12.30 -18.78 18.24
CA LYS A 23 12.88 -18.17 19.43
C LYS A 23 14.37 -17.85 19.27
N GLY A 24 14.75 -16.63 19.67
CA GLY A 24 16.14 -16.17 19.61
C GLY A 24 16.53 -15.56 18.25
N HIS A 25 15.64 -15.59 17.24
CA HIS A 25 15.84 -14.87 16.01
C HIS A 25 15.34 -13.42 16.18
N GLU A 26 16.22 -12.44 15.97
CA GLU A 26 15.87 -11.01 15.98
C GLU A 26 15.20 -10.58 14.66
N ILE A 27 15.35 -11.39 13.63
CA ILE A 27 14.83 -11.13 12.26
C ILE A 27 14.20 -12.42 11.73
N ILE A 28 12.96 -12.30 11.28
CA ILE A 28 12.24 -13.35 10.53
C ILE A 28 11.66 -12.75 9.25
N SER A 29 11.33 -13.57 8.29
CA SER A 29 10.55 -13.14 7.12
C SER A 29 9.19 -13.81 7.09
N PHE A 30 8.23 -13.16 6.46
CA PHE A 30 6.92 -13.73 6.18
C PHE A 30 6.37 -13.24 4.85
N ASP A 31 5.42 -14.00 4.32
CA ASP A 31 4.60 -13.66 3.16
C ASP A 31 3.23 -14.31 3.33
N THR A 32 2.23 -13.95 2.51
CA THR A 32 0.92 -14.59 2.55
C THR A 32 0.41 -14.89 1.15
N GLU A 33 -0.20 -16.07 0.99
CA GLU A 33 -0.98 -16.37 -0.19
C GLU A 33 -2.46 -16.32 0.15
N PHE A 34 -3.22 -15.60 -0.66
CA PHE A 34 -4.63 -15.34 -0.39
C PHE A 34 -5.48 -15.30 -1.67
N ILE A 35 -6.78 -15.45 -1.51
CA ILE A 35 -7.77 -15.32 -2.58
C ILE A 35 -8.54 -14.01 -2.41
N ARG A 36 -8.67 -13.23 -3.50
CA ARG A 36 -9.44 -11.98 -3.56
C ARG A 36 -10.10 -11.75 -4.93
N GLU A 37 -10.61 -12.78 -5.55
CA GLU A 37 -11.23 -12.63 -6.90
C GLU A 37 -12.65 -12.08 -6.83
N ASN A 38 -13.47 -12.68 -5.97
CA ASN A 38 -14.90 -12.41 -5.85
C ASN A 38 -15.31 -11.95 -4.45
N THR A 39 -14.35 -11.49 -3.66
CA THR A 39 -14.55 -11.07 -2.26
C THR A 39 -14.08 -9.64 -2.04
N PHE A 40 -14.66 -8.98 -1.04
CA PHE A 40 -14.19 -7.69 -0.55
C PHE A 40 -12.87 -7.87 0.21
N TYR A 41 -12.84 -8.80 1.15
CA TYR A 41 -11.68 -9.10 1.96
C TYR A 41 -10.78 -10.13 1.27
N PRO A 42 -9.46 -9.99 1.37
CA PRO A 42 -8.56 -11.09 1.08
C PRO A 42 -8.81 -12.23 2.06
N ILE A 43 -8.80 -13.46 1.57
CA ILE A 43 -8.96 -14.67 2.38
C ILE A 43 -7.61 -15.37 2.40
N VAL A 44 -6.91 -15.32 3.54
CA VAL A 44 -5.61 -15.96 3.70
C VAL A 44 -5.75 -17.49 3.57
N GLU A 45 -4.85 -18.09 2.80
CA GLU A 45 -4.81 -19.53 2.53
C GLU A 45 -3.53 -20.17 3.06
N ILE A 46 -2.39 -19.51 2.89
CA ILE A 46 -1.08 -19.95 3.39
C ILE A 46 -0.41 -18.73 4.06
N ILE A 47 0.26 -18.97 5.18
CA ILE A 47 1.21 -18.02 5.78
C ILE A 47 2.59 -18.67 5.68
N GLN A 48 3.51 -18.02 5.00
CA GLN A 48 4.91 -18.41 4.91
C GLN A 48 5.71 -17.72 6.00
N VAL A 49 6.61 -18.45 6.65
CA VAL A 49 7.54 -17.90 7.65
C VAL A 49 8.92 -18.48 7.40
N ALA A 50 9.96 -17.65 7.51
CA ALA A 50 11.32 -18.15 7.44
C ALA A 50 12.29 -17.38 8.34
N THR A 51 13.36 -18.06 8.70
CA THR A 51 14.58 -17.51 9.27
C THR A 51 15.69 -17.48 8.22
N ASP A 52 16.90 -17.21 8.61
CA ASP A 52 18.10 -17.37 7.77
C ASP A 52 18.48 -18.84 7.51
N LYS A 53 17.82 -19.80 8.17
CA LYS A 53 18.17 -21.24 8.13
C LYS A 53 17.03 -22.13 7.66
N GLU A 54 15.81 -21.80 7.99
CA GLU A 54 14.65 -22.68 7.81
C GLU A 54 13.45 -21.91 7.31
N SER A 55 12.53 -22.58 6.61
CA SER A 55 11.27 -22.00 6.14
C SER A 55 10.10 -22.98 6.33
N TRP A 56 8.94 -22.44 6.71
CA TRP A 56 7.72 -23.17 7.03
C TRP A 56 6.51 -22.58 6.31
N LEU A 57 5.52 -23.45 6.04
CA LEU A 57 4.23 -23.08 5.49
C LEU A 57 3.13 -23.43 6.46
N VAL A 58 2.33 -22.44 6.85
CA VAL A 58 1.19 -22.63 7.75
C VAL A 58 -0.10 -22.66 6.92
N ASP A 59 -0.87 -23.73 7.06
CA ASP A 59 -2.18 -23.88 6.43
C ASP A 59 -3.22 -23.04 7.19
N ALA A 60 -3.48 -21.83 6.70
CA ALA A 60 -4.46 -20.94 7.32
C ALA A 60 -5.88 -21.55 7.30
N GLN A 61 -6.19 -22.44 6.35
CA GLN A 61 -7.52 -23.10 6.30
C GLN A 61 -7.76 -23.99 7.52
N ALA A 62 -6.72 -24.67 8.03
CA ALA A 62 -6.83 -25.55 9.18
C ALA A 62 -7.32 -24.83 10.46
N PHE A 63 -7.10 -23.50 10.52
CA PHE A 63 -7.46 -22.65 11.64
C PHE A 63 -8.73 -21.83 11.44
N LYS A 64 -9.50 -22.07 10.36
CA LYS A 64 -10.77 -21.38 10.04
C LYS A 64 -11.98 -22.13 10.62
N LYS A 65 -12.25 -22.11 11.92
CA LYS A 65 -13.43 -22.80 12.50
C LYS A 65 -14.76 -22.10 12.23
N ASN A 66 -14.87 -20.83 12.64
CA ASN A 66 -16.05 -19.98 12.46
C ASN A 66 -15.66 -18.67 11.77
N PHE A 67 -14.65 -18.75 10.93
CA PHE A 67 -14.06 -17.61 10.28
C PHE A 67 -15.06 -16.87 9.41
N LYS A 68 -15.19 -15.58 9.65
CA LYS A 68 -15.90 -14.64 8.76
C LYS A 68 -14.90 -13.55 8.37
N PRO A 69 -14.58 -13.41 7.07
CA PRO A 69 -13.68 -12.37 6.61
C PRO A 69 -14.09 -10.99 7.15
N GLY A 70 -13.12 -10.23 7.65
CA GLY A 70 -13.35 -8.91 8.23
C GLY A 70 -13.95 -8.86 9.64
N ALA A 71 -14.30 -10.01 10.22
CA ALA A 71 -14.77 -10.06 11.60
C ALA A 71 -13.64 -10.03 12.63
N GLN A 72 -12.36 -10.12 12.17
CA GLN A 72 -11.16 -10.15 13.02
C GLN A 72 -11.24 -11.21 14.13
N GLY A 73 -11.91 -12.32 13.84
CA GLY A 73 -12.13 -13.37 14.81
C GLY A 73 -12.79 -14.62 14.20
N GLY A 74 -13.03 -15.63 15.06
CA GLY A 74 -13.61 -16.91 14.61
C GLY A 74 -12.60 -17.89 14.05
N PHE A 75 -11.30 -17.62 14.18
CA PHE A 75 -10.21 -18.54 13.90
C PHE A 75 -9.93 -19.45 15.11
N ASP A 76 -9.30 -20.58 14.84
CA ASP A 76 -8.85 -21.49 15.92
C ASP A 76 -7.72 -20.82 16.71
N PRO A 77 -7.84 -20.73 18.06
CA PRO A 77 -6.81 -20.13 18.89
C PRO A 77 -5.44 -20.83 18.81
N GLY A 78 -5.37 -22.01 18.22
CA GLY A 78 -4.10 -22.72 17.96
C GLY A 78 -3.10 -21.94 17.10
N ILE A 79 -3.55 -20.97 16.29
CA ILE A 79 -2.67 -20.08 15.51
C ILE A 79 -2.16 -18.88 16.31
N GLN A 80 -2.78 -18.56 17.48
CA GLN A 80 -2.48 -17.36 18.27
C GLN A 80 -0.99 -17.21 18.62
N PRO A 81 -0.23 -18.25 18.98
CA PRO A 81 1.20 -18.12 19.29
C PRO A 81 2.01 -17.54 18.12
N LEU A 82 1.68 -17.87 16.84
CA LEU A 82 2.33 -17.28 15.68
C LEU A 82 1.94 -15.79 15.50
N LEU A 83 0.65 -15.47 15.70
CA LEU A 83 0.18 -14.09 15.64
C LEU A 83 0.84 -13.19 16.72
N ASP A 84 1.17 -13.78 17.88
CA ASP A 84 1.91 -13.08 18.93
C ASP A 84 3.36 -12.80 18.52
N VAL A 85 4.02 -13.71 17.78
CA VAL A 85 5.34 -13.45 17.17
C VAL A 85 5.27 -12.27 16.18
N PHE A 86 4.21 -12.18 15.38
CA PHE A 86 4.06 -11.04 14.45
C PHE A 86 3.91 -9.69 15.17
N LYS A 87 3.34 -9.67 16.37
CA LYS A 87 3.22 -8.46 17.23
C LYS A 87 4.44 -8.20 18.10
N ASP A 88 5.35 -9.15 18.22
CA ASP A 88 6.53 -8.99 19.08
C ASP A 88 7.48 -7.93 18.53
N ARG A 89 7.59 -6.81 19.25
CA ARG A 89 8.42 -5.66 18.84
C ARG A 89 9.91 -5.91 18.93
N SER A 90 10.34 -6.98 19.59
CA SER A 90 11.76 -7.37 19.65
C SER A 90 12.22 -8.10 18.38
N VAL A 91 11.30 -8.58 17.55
CA VAL A 91 11.57 -9.31 16.31
C VAL A 91 11.22 -8.44 15.12
N LEU A 92 12.18 -8.16 14.25
CA LEU A 92 11.94 -7.44 12.98
C LEU A 92 11.37 -8.42 11.94
N LYS A 93 10.19 -8.10 11.39
CA LYS A 93 9.58 -8.90 10.32
C LYS A 93 9.93 -8.33 8.96
N ILE A 94 10.53 -9.15 8.11
CA ILE A 94 10.88 -8.82 6.73
C ILE A 94 9.77 -9.28 5.81
N VAL A 95 9.35 -8.40 4.91
CA VAL A 95 8.31 -8.68 3.92
C VAL A 95 8.66 -7.98 2.60
N HIS A 96 8.09 -8.42 1.48
CA HIS A 96 8.29 -7.75 0.19
C HIS A 96 6.97 -7.23 -0.36
N ALA A 97 6.81 -5.89 -0.47
CA ALA A 97 5.58 -5.22 -0.86
C ALA A 97 4.41 -5.45 0.15
N ALA A 98 4.67 -5.16 1.41
CA ALA A 98 3.95 -5.48 2.63
C ALA A 98 2.42 -5.24 2.65
N GLN A 99 1.88 -4.37 1.80
CA GLN A 99 0.51 -3.87 1.93
C GLN A 99 -0.54 -4.98 1.86
N GLY A 100 -0.39 -5.93 0.92
CA GLY A 100 -1.34 -7.03 0.74
C GLY A 100 -1.32 -8.01 1.92
N ASP A 101 -0.13 -8.36 2.39
CA ASP A 101 0.07 -9.31 3.47
C ASP A 101 -0.45 -8.77 4.80
N GLN A 102 -0.17 -7.51 5.08
CA GLN A 102 -0.67 -6.83 6.27
C GLN A 102 -2.20 -6.66 6.24
N GLU A 103 -2.78 -6.30 5.07
CA GLU A 103 -4.25 -6.28 4.91
C GLU A 103 -4.85 -7.67 5.18
N CYS A 104 -4.19 -8.71 4.69
CA CYS A 104 -4.61 -10.09 4.86
C CYS A 104 -4.59 -10.53 6.34
N LEU A 105 -3.50 -10.24 7.05
CA LEU A 105 -3.37 -10.51 8.48
C LEU A 105 -4.39 -9.69 9.30
N TYR A 106 -4.53 -8.40 9.00
CA TYR A 106 -5.45 -7.52 9.72
C TYR A 106 -6.92 -7.95 9.54
N THR A 107 -7.34 -8.19 8.31
CA THR A 107 -8.73 -8.54 8.02
C THR A 107 -9.10 -9.94 8.47
N SER A 108 -8.13 -10.87 8.53
CA SER A 108 -8.34 -12.24 8.97
C SER A 108 -8.24 -12.38 10.49
N TYR A 109 -7.25 -11.77 11.11
CA TYR A 109 -6.88 -12.04 12.51
C TYR A 109 -6.92 -10.81 13.41
N GLY A 110 -7.15 -9.59 12.88
CA GLY A 110 -7.06 -8.36 13.65
C GLY A 110 -5.63 -7.98 14.06
N VAL A 111 -4.64 -8.52 13.36
CA VAL A 111 -3.21 -8.36 13.68
C VAL A 111 -2.50 -7.73 12.50
N VAL A 112 -1.61 -6.80 12.77
CA VAL A 112 -0.56 -6.36 11.86
C VAL A 112 0.79 -6.81 12.39
N ALA A 113 1.70 -7.16 11.49
CA ALA A 113 3.08 -7.47 11.88
C ALA A 113 3.84 -6.16 12.11
N GLU A 114 4.47 -6.01 13.28
CA GLU A 114 5.29 -4.86 13.66
C GLU A 114 6.41 -5.24 14.66
N PRO A 115 7.62 -4.65 14.57
CA PRO A 115 8.07 -3.77 13.48
C PRO A 115 8.30 -4.55 12.17
N ILE A 116 8.22 -3.85 11.04
CA ILE A 116 8.48 -4.44 9.71
C ILE A 116 9.54 -3.68 8.93
N LEU A 117 10.22 -4.38 8.02
CA LEU A 117 10.98 -3.80 6.93
C LEU A 117 10.45 -4.35 5.60
N ASP A 118 9.93 -3.46 4.77
CA ASP A 118 9.54 -3.79 3.40
C ASP A 118 10.76 -3.72 2.48
N THR A 119 11.19 -4.87 1.97
CA THR A 119 12.36 -4.97 1.11
C THR A 119 12.20 -4.26 -0.23
N SER A 120 10.97 -3.99 -0.70
CA SER A 120 10.73 -3.17 -1.89
C SER A 120 11.04 -1.69 -1.62
N ILE A 121 10.72 -1.19 -0.43
CA ILE A 121 11.09 0.15 0.04
C ILE A 121 12.59 0.24 0.26
N ALA A 122 13.17 -0.72 1.00
CA ALA A 122 14.61 -0.78 1.24
C ALA A 122 15.40 -0.78 -0.07
N ALA A 123 15.00 -1.61 -1.05
CA ALA A 123 15.63 -1.68 -2.37
C ALA A 123 15.55 -0.34 -3.13
N SER A 124 14.42 0.36 -3.06
CA SER A 124 14.23 1.65 -3.72
C SER A 124 15.08 2.79 -3.11
N LEU A 125 15.45 2.67 -1.83
CA LEU A 125 16.39 3.56 -1.15
C LEU A 125 17.85 3.15 -1.34
N CYS A 126 18.11 1.95 -1.89
CA CYS A 126 19.44 1.43 -2.24
C CYS A 126 19.77 1.57 -3.74
N GLY A 127 18.89 2.15 -4.55
CA GLY A 127 19.12 2.34 -5.99
C GLY A 127 18.78 1.15 -6.88
N TYR A 128 18.03 0.17 -6.38
CA TYR A 128 17.56 -0.97 -7.20
C TYR A 128 16.27 -0.65 -7.98
N GLY A 129 15.86 0.62 -8.02
CA GLY A 129 14.69 1.10 -8.76
C GLY A 129 13.41 1.12 -7.92
N ASP A 130 12.37 1.71 -8.51
CA ASP A 130 11.05 1.78 -7.89
C ASP A 130 10.25 0.50 -8.16
N ASN A 131 9.57 -0.03 -7.13
CA ASN A 131 8.70 -1.20 -7.24
C ASN A 131 9.37 -2.43 -7.89
N ILE A 132 10.63 -2.68 -7.55
CA ILE A 132 11.33 -3.90 -8.01
C ILE A 132 10.61 -5.14 -7.45
N GLY A 133 10.23 -6.08 -8.30
CA GLY A 133 9.66 -7.35 -7.84
C GLY A 133 10.72 -8.27 -7.23
N LEU A 134 10.31 -9.12 -6.28
CA LEU A 134 11.18 -9.99 -5.48
C LEU A 134 12.21 -10.77 -6.32
N GLY A 135 11.78 -11.48 -7.37
CA GLY A 135 12.71 -12.26 -8.18
C GLY A 135 13.81 -11.43 -8.87
N LYS A 136 13.51 -10.17 -9.26
CA LYS A 136 14.53 -9.26 -9.79
C LYS A 136 15.46 -8.76 -8.68
N LEU A 137 14.92 -8.47 -7.50
CA LEU A 137 15.69 -8.05 -6.35
C LEU A 137 16.68 -9.14 -5.90
N LEU A 138 16.21 -10.37 -5.72
CA LEU A 138 17.06 -11.51 -5.37
C LEU A 138 18.16 -11.72 -6.40
N LYS A 139 17.83 -11.59 -7.69
CA LYS A 139 18.85 -11.70 -8.76
C LYS A 139 19.88 -10.59 -8.70
N ALA A 140 19.46 -9.34 -8.42
CA ALA A 140 20.35 -8.18 -8.38
C ALA A 140 21.26 -8.18 -7.14
N VAL A 141 20.76 -8.58 -5.98
CA VAL A 141 21.48 -8.50 -4.71
C VAL A 141 22.25 -9.77 -4.36
N LEU A 142 21.62 -10.94 -4.59
CA LEU A 142 22.16 -12.23 -4.17
C LEU A 142 22.59 -13.13 -5.35
N ASN A 143 22.33 -12.72 -6.60
CA ASN A 143 22.48 -13.55 -7.80
C ASN A 143 21.63 -14.84 -7.77
N VAL A 144 20.55 -14.86 -7.00
CA VAL A 144 19.59 -15.96 -6.89
C VAL A 144 18.46 -15.77 -7.90
N THR A 145 18.06 -16.86 -8.55
CA THR A 145 16.91 -16.87 -9.48
C THR A 145 15.83 -17.78 -8.93
N ILE A 146 14.64 -17.25 -8.71
CA ILE A 146 13.45 -18.00 -8.31
C ILE A 146 12.52 -18.22 -9.50
N LYS A 147 11.77 -19.33 -9.49
CA LYS A 147 10.80 -19.64 -10.54
C LYS A 147 9.63 -18.64 -10.45
N LYS A 148 9.17 -18.15 -11.61
CA LYS A 148 7.99 -17.28 -11.71
C LYS A 148 6.75 -18.13 -11.99
N GLY A 149 5.57 -17.68 -11.58
CA GLY A 149 4.39 -18.12 -12.27
C GLY A 149 3.15 -18.52 -11.48
N HIS A 150 3.07 -18.35 -10.16
CA HIS A 150 1.92 -18.84 -9.39
C HIS A 150 1.07 -17.78 -8.69
N ALA A 151 1.33 -16.47 -8.89
CA ALA A 151 0.62 -15.36 -8.24
C ALA A 151 -0.91 -15.30 -8.50
N ARG A 152 -1.43 -16.03 -9.51
CA ARG A 152 -2.87 -16.10 -9.82
C ARG A 152 -3.39 -17.53 -9.76
N THR A 153 -2.88 -18.31 -8.82
CA THR A 153 -3.27 -19.71 -8.63
C THR A 153 -4.36 -19.82 -7.56
N ASN A 154 -5.17 -20.84 -7.64
CA ASN A 154 -6.14 -21.15 -6.60
C ASN A 154 -5.43 -21.77 -5.39
N TRP A 155 -5.12 -20.97 -4.39
CA TRP A 155 -4.46 -21.39 -3.14
C TRP A 155 -5.37 -22.16 -2.17
N SER A 156 -6.69 -22.26 -2.46
CA SER A 156 -7.63 -23.01 -1.59
C SER A 156 -7.59 -24.52 -1.81
N VAL A 157 -6.90 -25.00 -2.83
CA VAL A 157 -6.83 -26.44 -3.15
C VAL A 157 -6.10 -27.21 -2.06
N ARG A 158 -6.70 -28.33 -1.60
CA ARG A 158 -6.04 -29.25 -0.65
C ARG A 158 -6.18 -30.69 -1.18
N PRO A 159 -5.14 -31.53 -1.10
CA PRO A 159 -3.79 -31.19 -0.62
C PRO A 159 -3.11 -30.15 -1.53
N LEU A 160 -2.28 -29.26 -0.94
CA LEU A 160 -1.55 -28.25 -1.70
C LEU A 160 -0.52 -28.92 -2.62
N PRO A 161 -0.53 -28.64 -3.94
CA PRO A 161 0.40 -29.22 -4.87
C PRO A 161 1.88 -28.88 -4.52
N ALA A 162 2.79 -29.83 -4.69
CA ALA A 162 4.20 -29.66 -4.36
C ALA A 162 4.84 -28.44 -5.05
N GLN A 163 4.45 -28.14 -6.30
CA GLN A 163 4.93 -26.94 -7.02
C GLN A 163 4.51 -25.62 -6.35
N LEU A 164 3.32 -25.58 -5.73
CA LEU A 164 2.87 -24.41 -5.00
C LEU A 164 3.57 -24.28 -3.65
N MET A 165 3.86 -25.39 -2.99
CA MET A 165 4.69 -25.40 -1.78
C MET A 165 6.10 -24.88 -2.08
N GLU A 166 6.73 -25.37 -3.15
CA GLU A 166 8.06 -24.90 -3.59
C GLU A 166 8.05 -23.39 -3.88
N TYR A 167 7.00 -22.89 -4.54
CA TYR A 167 6.83 -21.48 -4.82
C TYR A 167 6.68 -20.67 -3.52
N ALA A 168 5.78 -21.07 -2.62
CA ALA A 168 5.54 -20.38 -1.37
C ALA A 168 6.78 -20.32 -0.47
N HIS A 169 7.59 -21.39 -0.42
CA HIS A 169 8.88 -21.35 0.26
C HIS A 169 9.85 -20.37 -0.39
N ALA A 170 9.90 -20.31 -1.73
CA ALA A 170 10.83 -19.44 -2.45
C ALA A 170 10.59 -17.95 -2.19
N ASP A 171 9.34 -17.54 -1.89
CA ASP A 171 9.00 -16.15 -1.63
C ASP A 171 9.53 -15.64 -0.27
N VAL A 172 9.84 -16.53 0.69
CA VAL A 172 10.38 -16.15 2.00
C VAL A 172 11.83 -16.58 2.24
N THR A 173 12.28 -17.65 1.60
CA THR A 173 13.58 -18.32 1.88
C THR A 173 14.78 -17.37 1.83
N HIS A 174 14.79 -16.40 0.93
CA HIS A 174 15.92 -15.47 0.77
C HIS A 174 15.64 -14.05 1.30
N LEU A 175 14.46 -13.82 1.90
CA LEU A 175 14.09 -12.47 2.34
C LEU A 175 14.97 -11.96 3.48
N VAL A 176 15.33 -12.81 4.45
CA VAL A 176 16.20 -12.40 5.56
C VAL A 176 17.60 -12.05 5.03
N GLU A 177 18.14 -12.87 4.13
CA GLU A 177 19.47 -12.63 3.54
C GLU A 177 19.51 -11.33 2.71
N VAL A 178 18.51 -11.12 1.84
CA VAL A 178 18.44 -9.89 1.02
C VAL A 178 18.21 -8.66 1.89
N ALA A 179 17.39 -8.77 2.95
CA ALA A 179 17.16 -7.68 3.89
C ALA A 179 18.44 -7.28 4.62
N ASN A 180 19.24 -8.24 5.08
CA ASN A 180 20.54 -7.97 5.72
C ASN A 180 21.48 -7.22 4.77
N ARG A 181 21.57 -7.61 3.49
CA ARG A 181 22.37 -6.88 2.50
C ARG A 181 21.87 -5.46 2.25
N LEU A 182 20.55 -5.28 2.18
CA LEU A 182 19.98 -3.95 2.02
C LEU A 182 20.20 -3.10 3.27
N LEU A 183 20.06 -3.67 4.48
CA LEU A 183 20.32 -2.98 5.75
C LEU A 183 21.78 -2.52 5.86
N GLU A 184 22.76 -3.33 5.44
CA GLU A 184 24.17 -2.96 5.38
C GLU A 184 24.38 -1.71 4.48
N ILE A 185 23.75 -1.67 3.31
CA ILE A 185 23.83 -0.53 2.38
C ILE A 185 23.15 0.70 3.01
N LEU A 186 21.96 0.52 3.55
CA LEU A 186 21.17 1.61 4.17
C LEU A 186 21.89 2.21 5.40
N GLU A 187 22.54 1.39 6.20
CA GLU A 187 23.34 1.84 7.35
C GLU A 187 24.50 2.70 6.88
N LYS A 188 25.26 2.21 5.89
CA LYS A 188 26.40 2.93 5.29
C LYS A 188 26.00 4.28 4.70
N GLU A 189 24.81 4.34 4.09
CA GLU A 189 24.29 5.56 3.45
C GLU A 189 23.49 6.45 4.43
N GLY A 190 23.37 6.05 5.71
CA GLY A 190 22.60 6.79 6.73
C GLY A 190 21.09 6.79 6.49
N ARG A 191 20.55 5.79 5.79
CA ARG A 191 19.14 5.73 5.37
C ARG A 191 18.32 4.62 6.05
N LYS A 192 18.93 3.86 6.95
CA LYS A 192 18.25 2.74 7.62
C LYS A 192 16.99 3.17 8.35
N GLN A 193 17.11 4.24 9.15
CA GLN A 193 15.96 4.76 9.89
C GLN A 193 14.84 5.21 8.94
N TRP A 194 15.17 5.86 7.84
CA TRP A 194 14.21 6.25 6.81
C TRP A 194 13.48 5.05 6.20
N ALA A 195 14.19 3.98 5.87
CA ALA A 195 13.57 2.75 5.35
C ALA A 195 12.60 2.12 6.36
N LEU A 196 12.97 2.08 7.65
CA LEU A 196 12.12 1.57 8.72
C LEU A 196 10.86 2.45 8.92
N GLU A 197 10.99 3.77 8.92
CA GLU A 197 9.87 4.71 9.03
C GLU A 197 8.89 4.60 7.85
N LEU A 198 9.41 4.50 6.62
CA LEU A 198 8.58 4.29 5.44
C LEU A 198 7.86 2.93 5.46
N SER A 199 8.50 1.91 6.01
CA SER A 199 7.91 0.58 6.16
C SER A 199 6.86 0.56 7.28
N ALA A 200 7.10 1.27 8.39
CA ALA A 200 6.24 1.27 9.58
C ALA A 200 4.80 1.70 9.29
N LYS A 201 4.56 2.49 8.24
CA LYS A 201 3.20 2.87 7.81
C LYS A 201 2.30 1.66 7.54
N TYR A 202 2.87 0.54 7.07
CA TYR A 202 2.12 -0.68 6.83
C TYR A 202 1.78 -1.45 8.11
N GLY A 203 2.37 -1.08 9.26
CA GLY A 203 1.98 -1.56 10.58
C GLY A 203 0.83 -0.78 11.21
N ASP A 204 0.31 0.27 10.56
CA ASP A 204 -0.83 1.04 11.05
C ASP A 204 -2.16 0.37 10.65
N PRO A 205 -2.96 -0.16 11.59
CA PRO A 205 -4.26 -0.75 11.32
C PRO A 205 -5.23 0.18 10.58
N ALA A 206 -5.13 1.49 10.79
CA ALA A 206 -5.98 2.50 10.14
C ALA A 206 -5.86 2.46 8.60
N LEU A 207 -4.71 2.00 8.06
CA LEU A 207 -4.50 1.83 6.62
C LEU A 207 -5.45 0.79 6.00
N TYR A 208 -5.92 -0.17 6.79
CA TYR A 208 -6.78 -1.28 6.36
C TYR A 208 -8.25 -1.08 6.72
N GLU A 209 -8.57 0.01 7.39
CA GLU A 209 -9.93 0.43 7.67
C GLU A 209 -10.52 1.26 6.53
N THR A 210 -11.82 1.56 6.62
CA THR A 210 -12.46 2.38 5.59
C THR A 210 -12.24 3.85 5.86
N ASP A 211 -11.48 4.49 5.02
CA ASP A 211 -11.48 5.94 4.91
C ASP A 211 -12.67 6.40 4.05
N VAL A 212 -13.82 6.65 4.71
CA VAL A 212 -15.02 7.15 4.04
C VAL A 212 -14.80 8.56 3.47
N GLU A 213 -14.07 9.41 4.18
CA GLU A 213 -13.83 10.78 3.76
C GLU A 213 -12.92 10.82 2.52
N GLY A 214 -11.80 10.11 2.56
CA GLY A 214 -10.90 10.01 1.41
C GLY A 214 -11.54 9.34 0.20
N ALA A 215 -12.36 8.29 0.41
CA ALA A 215 -13.14 7.67 -0.66
C ALA A 215 -14.15 8.64 -1.28
N THR A 216 -14.87 9.41 -0.44
CA THR A 216 -15.81 10.44 -0.91
C THR A 216 -15.12 11.52 -1.72
N GLN A 217 -13.99 12.03 -1.21
CA GLN A 217 -13.19 13.05 -1.91
C GLN A 217 -12.66 12.53 -3.25
N LYS A 218 -12.18 11.30 -3.28
CA LYS A 218 -11.69 10.67 -4.52
C LYS A 218 -12.79 10.58 -5.57
N LEU A 219 -13.99 10.15 -5.19
CA LEU A 219 -15.13 10.06 -6.11
C LEU A 219 -15.64 11.43 -6.57
N ALA A 220 -15.63 12.42 -5.68
CA ALA A 220 -16.05 13.79 -6.00
C ALA A 220 -15.11 14.53 -6.97
N ARG A 221 -13.85 14.12 -7.11
CA ARG A 221 -12.84 14.76 -8.00
C ARG A 221 -13.25 14.78 -9.48
N GLY A 222 -14.07 13.85 -9.93
CA GLY A 222 -14.52 13.72 -11.33
C GLY A 222 -15.59 14.72 -11.76
N GLY A 223 -16.22 15.47 -10.85
CA GLY A 223 -17.34 16.34 -11.17
C GLY A 223 -17.47 17.59 -10.28
N ARG A 224 -18.23 18.59 -10.73
CA ARG A 224 -18.67 19.68 -9.89
C ARG A 224 -19.86 19.19 -9.06
N MET A 225 -19.68 19.03 -7.76
CA MET A 225 -20.73 18.60 -6.83
C MET A 225 -21.00 19.71 -5.83
N ASP A 226 -22.29 20.04 -5.60
CA ASP A 226 -22.68 20.99 -4.56
C ASP A 226 -22.52 20.38 -3.16
N LYS A 227 -22.63 21.19 -2.12
CA LYS A 227 -22.52 20.73 -0.73
C LYS A 227 -23.51 19.61 -0.41
N LYS A 228 -24.74 19.69 -0.95
CA LYS A 228 -25.77 18.68 -0.72
C LYS A 228 -25.43 17.37 -1.44
N GLY A 229 -24.86 17.46 -2.63
CA GLY A 229 -24.37 16.29 -3.38
C GLY A 229 -23.20 15.60 -2.68
N LEU A 230 -22.26 16.37 -2.12
CA LEU A 230 -21.15 15.80 -1.34
C LEU A 230 -21.64 15.11 -0.07
N ALA A 231 -22.64 15.72 0.63
CA ALA A 231 -23.28 15.08 1.75
C ALA A 231 -23.93 13.74 1.37
N ALA A 232 -24.67 13.77 0.26
CA ALA A 232 -25.29 12.56 -0.27
C ALA A 232 -24.26 11.49 -0.66
N LEU A 233 -23.19 11.89 -1.35
CA LEU A 233 -22.11 10.96 -1.74
C LEU A 233 -21.44 10.32 -0.52
N ARG A 234 -21.15 11.08 0.53
CA ARG A 234 -20.58 10.58 1.77
C ARG A 234 -21.44 9.50 2.42
N GLU A 235 -22.75 9.76 2.56
CA GLU A 235 -23.65 8.76 3.15
C GLU A 235 -23.85 7.54 2.25
N LEU A 236 -23.84 7.69 0.92
CA LEU A 236 -23.84 6.59 -0.04
C LEU A 236 -22.55 5.77 0.02
N VAL A 237 -21.39 6.40 0.17
CA VAL A 237 -20.12 5.70 0.39
C VAL A 237 -20.18 4.89 1.69
N LYS A 238 -20.65 5.47 2.80
CA LYS A 238 -20.83 4.75 4.07
C LYS A 238 -21.75 3.53 3.91
N TRP A 239 -22.89 3.72 3.23
CA TRP A 239 -23.82 2.63 2.94
C TRP A 239 -23.12 1.52 2.15
N ARG A 240 -22.44 1.86 1.02
CA ARG A 240 -21.74 0.88 0.19
C ARG A 240 -20.66 0.14 0.96
N GLU A 241 -19.82 0.86 1.70
CA GLU A 241 -18.73 0.27 2.48
C GLU A 241 -19.26 -0.70 3.57
N LYS A 242 -20.37 -0.37 4.21
CA LYS A 242 -21.06 -1.29 5.13
C LYS A 242 -21.58 -2.53 4.40
N ARG A 243 -22.22 -2.30 3.25
CA ARG A 243 -22.88 -3.37 2.49
C ARG A 243 -21.88 -4.37 1.88
N VAL A 244 -20.82 -3.89 1.28
CA VAL A 244 -19.76 -4.77 0.71
C VAL A 244 -19.12 -5.64 1.77
N ARG A 245 -18.94 -5.12 2.99
CA ARG A 245 -18.44 -5.91 4.12
C ARG A 245 -19.42 -6.96 4.58
N GLN A 246 -20.69 -6.62 4.68
CA GLN A 246 -21.74 -7.58 5.07
C GLN A 246 -21.86 -8.75 4.10
N LEU A 247 -21.75 -8.46 2.80
CA LEU A 247 -21.89 -9.46 1.75
C LEU A 247 -20.55 -10.13 1.38
N ASN A 248 -19.43 -9.55 1.81
CA ASN A 248 -18.07 -9.89 1.37
C ASN A 248 -17.96 -9.92 -0.17
N LEU A 249 -18.49 -8.88 -0.85
CA LEU A 249 -18.50 -8.75 -2.31
C LEU A 249 -17.67 -7.54 -2.77
N PRO A 250 -17.06 -7.59 -3.95
CA PRO A 250 -16.37 -6.44 -4.54
C PRO A 250 -17.29 -5.21 -4.64
N ARG A 251 -16.73 -4.01 -4.39
CA ARG A 251 -17.50 -2.76 -4.40
C ARG A 251 -18.38 -2.58 -5.64
N ARG A 252 -17.83 -2.85 -6.83
CA ARG A 252 -18.57 -2.72 -8.10
C ARG A 252 -19.74 -3.70 -8.25
N TRP A 253 -19.76 -4.79 -7.49
CA TRP A 253 -20.87 -5.75 -7.53
C TRP A 253 -22.05 -5.28 -6.69
N VAL A 254 -21.82 -4.37 -5.76
CA VAL A 254 -22.87 -3.71 -4.97
C VAL A 254 -23.35 -2.44 -5.67
N ALA A 255 -22.43 -1.52 -5.94
CA ALA A 255 -22.68 -0.28 -6.70
C ALA A 255 -21.38 0.27 -7.26
N ASP A 256 -21.36 0.61 -8.54
CA ASP A 256 -20.22 1.25 -9.19
C ASP A 256 -19.98 2.66 -8.66
N ASP A 257 -18.76 3.15 -8.75
CA ASP A 257 -18.35 4.50 -8.34
C ASP A 257 -19.16 5.58 -9.07
N ALA A 258 -19.32 5.43 -10.40
CA ALA A 258 -20.10 6.37 -11.22
C ALA A 258 -21.56 6.46 -10.76
N VAL A 259 -22.17 5.32 -10.43
CA VAL A 259 -23.56 5.26 -9.95
C VAL A 259 -23.74 5.98 -8.63
N LEU A 260 -22.80 5.87 -7.70
CA LEU A 260 -22.86 6.62 -6.44
C LEU A 260 -22.80 8.13 -6.68
N VAL A 261 -21.95 8.56 -7.62
CA VAL A 261 -21.83 9.97 -8.01
C VAL A 261 -23.14 10.47 -8.64
N ASP A 262 -23.72 9.71 -9.57
CA ASP A 262 -24.97 10.07 -10.26
C ASP A 262 -26.14 10.15 -9.27
N ILE A 263 -26.28 9.15 -8.38
CA ILE A 263 -27.32 9.15 -7.33
C ILE A 263 -27.14 10.35 -6.39
N ALA A 264 -25.89 10.66 -6.02
CA ALA A 264 -25.60 11.80 -5.15
C ALA A 264 -25.90 13.17 -5.79
N GLN A 265 -25.75 13.30 -7.10
CA GLN A 265 -26.09 14.51 -7.85
C GLN A 265 -27.62 14.68 -7.99
N VAL A 266 -28.32 13.61 -8.38
CA VAL A 266 -29.77 13.64 -8.67
C VAL A 266 -30.60 13.59 -7.38
N ARG A 267 -30.16 12.83 -6.37
CA ARG A 267 -30.85 12.64 -5.07
C ARG A 267 -32.31 12.16 -5.23
N PRO A 268 -32.52 10.97 -5.80
CA PRO A 268 -33.85 10.41 -5.98
C PRO A 268 -34.60 10.30 -4.63
N LYS A 269 -35.92 10.48 -4.67
CA LYS A 269 -36.76 10.51 -3.46
C LYS A 269 -37.53 9.23 -3.22
N ASP A 270 -37.61 8.35 -4.23
CA ASP A 270 -38.35 7.12 -4.21
C ASP A 270 -37.65 6.00 -5.00
N ILE A 271 -38.16 4.79 -4.85
CA ILE A 271 -37.59 3.59 -5.49
C ILE A 271 -37.73 3.63 -7.00
N GLU A 272 -38.79 4.23 -7.55
CA GLU A 272 -39.01 4.31 -8.97
C GLU A 272 -37.89 5.14 -9.64
N HIS A 273 -37.61 6.33 -9.14
CA HIS A 273 -36.51 7.16 -9.59
C HIS A 273 -35.14 6.50 -9.37
N LEU A 274 -34.98 5.80 -8.23
CA LEU A 274 -33.72 5.09 -7.95
C LEU A 274 -33.51 3.93 -8.96
N SER A 275 -34.57 3.28 -9.44
CA SER A 275 -34.51 2.18 -10.41
C SER A 275 -34.03 2.59 -11.80
N ALA A 276 -34.06 3.89 -12.11
CA ALA A 276 -33.61 4.42 -13.40
C ALA A 276 -32.08 4.45 -13.54
N PHE A 277 -31.31 4.34 -12.44
CA PHE A 277 -29.86 4.37 -12.48
C PHE A 277 -29.28 3.04 -12.98
N ARG A 278 -28.54 3.12 -14.09
CA ARG A 278 -27.79 1.97 -14.64
C ARG A 278 -26.54 1.74 -13.78
N GLY A 279 -26.25 0.46 -13.45
CA GLY A 279 -25.08 0.09 -12.66
C GLY A 279 -25.36 -0.13 -11.17
N LEU A 280 -26.57 0.12 -10.69
CA LEU A 280 -27.05 -0.43 -9.44
C LEU A 280 -27.59 -1.86 -9.74
N ASN A 281 -27.04 -2.86 -9.05
CA ASN A 281 -27.49 -4.23 -9.22
C ASN A 281 -29.00 -4.34 -8.89
N LYS A 282 -29.79 -4.98 -9.78
CA LYS A 282 -31.26 -5.11 -9.59
C LYS A 282 -31.60 -5.86 -8.30
N GLY A 283 -30.81 -6.86 -7.93
CA GLY A 283 -30.95 -7.56 -6.65
C GLY A 283 -30.68 -6.64 -5.47
N GLU A 284 -29.64 -5.81 -5.59
CA GLU A 284 -29.26 -4.84 -4.57
C GLU A 284 -30.28 -3.70 -4.44
N LEU A 285 -30.85 -3.22 -5.55
CA LEU A 285 -31.96 -2.27 -5.51
C LEU A 285 -33.14 -2.80 -4.70
N LYS A 286 -33.51 -4.06 -4.90
CA LYS A 286 -34.62 -4.71 -4.19
C LYS A 286 -34.35 -4.89 -2.69
N THR A 287 -33.10 -5.14 -2.31
CA THR A 287 -32.72 -5.44 -0.91
C THR A 287 -32.25 -4.19 -0.15
N SER A 288 -31.68 -3.20 -0.83
CA SER A 288 -31.06 -2.02 -0.22
C SER A 288 -31.63 -0.68 -0.67
N GLY A 289 -32.63 -0.67 -1.57
CA GLY A 289 -33.22 0.58 -2.08
C GLY A 289 -33.71 1.51 -0.96
N GLU A 290 -34.39 0.97 0.03
CA GLU A 290 -34.84 1.72 1.21
C GLU A 290 -33.64 2.28 2.03
N ALA A 291 -32.56 1.49 2.17
CA ALA A 291 -31.38 1.94 2.88
C ALA A 291 -30.63 3.05 2.13
N ILE A 292 -30.61 3.00 0.78
CA ILE A 292 -30.05 4.07 -0.06
C ILE A 292 -30.88 5.37 0.11
N LEU A 293 -32.21 5.27 0.06
CA LEU A 293 -33.09 6.43 0.25
C LEU A 293 -32.97 7.00 1.69
N ALA A 294 -32.82 6.13 2.69
CA ALA A 294 -32.56 6.55 4.07
C ALA A 294 -31.21 7.30 4.20
N ALA A 295 -30.15 6.82 3.53
CA ALA A 295 -28.86 7.50 3.48
C ALA A 295 -28.97 8.91 2.84
N LEU A 296 -29.71 9.04 1.74
CA LEU A 296 -29.97 10.33 1.09
C LEU A 296 -30.78 11.28 1.99
N LYS A 297 -31.76 10.76 2.72
CA LYS A 297 -32.55 11.52 3.69
C LYS A 297 -31.69 12.01 4.85
N GLN A 298 -30.84 11.14 5.40
CA GLN A 298 -29.88 11.50 6.45
C GLN A 298 -28.93 12.60 5.99
N ALA A 299 -28.40 12.50 4.76
CA ALA A 299 -27.55 13.51 4.16
C ALA A 299 -28.23 14.88 4.07
N SER A 300 -29.55 14.93 3.79
CA SER A 300 -30.30 16.18 3.70
C SER A 300 -30.45 16.89 5.05
N GLN A 301 -30.37 16.17 6.17
CA GLN A 301 -30.46 16.69 7.52
C GLN A 301 -29.12 17.17 8.08
N ASN A 302 -28.01 16.62 7.60
CA ASN A 302 -26.64 16.85 8.13
C ASN A 302 -25.78 17.74 7.22
N THR A 303 -26.37 18.66 6.47
CA THR A 303 -25.63 19.53 5.53
C THR A 303 -24.77 20.60 6.22
N THR A 304 -24.92 20.83 7.52
CA THR A 304 -24.19 21.85 8.28
C THR A 304 -22.80 21.40 8.74
N ASP A 305 -22.59 20.10 8.96
CA ASP A 305 -21.34 19.54 9.52
C ASP A 305 -20.35 18.99 8.48
N ILE A 306 -20.63 19.23 7.21
CA ILE A 306 -19.66 18.86 6.19
C ILE A 306 -18.69 20.02 6.07
N ASP A 307 -17.67 19.97 6.89
CA ASP A 307 -16.40 20.57 6.52
C ASP A 307 -15.94 19.83 5.27
N ILE A 308 -16.35 20.38 4.13
CA ILE A 308 -15.73 19.98 2.89
C ILE A 308 -14.31 20.47 3.10
N PRO A 309 -13.31 19.57 3.30
CA PRO A 309 -11.98 20.05 3.11
C PRO A 309 -12.10 20.71 1.73
N HIS A 310 -11.97 22.02 1.68
CA HIS A 310 -11.57 22.64 0.45
C HIS A 310 -10.31 21.84 0.13
N VAL A 311 -10.47 20.74 -0.63
CA VAL A 311 -9.40 20.37 -1.52
C VAL A 311 -9.26 21.67 -2.28
N GLN A 312 -8.34 22.52 -1.78
CA GLN A 312 -7.82 23.57 -2.62
C GLN A 312 -7.44 22.80 -3.84
N ARG A 313 -8.36 22.78 -4.83
CA ARG A 313 -7.94 22.41 -6.16
C ARG A 313 -6.87 23.42 -6.40
N LEU A 314 -5.62 23.01 -6.16
CA LEU A 314 -4.51 23.75 -6.69
C LEU A 314 -4.96 24.03 -8.12
N GLU A 315 -5.23 25.27 -8.42
CA GLU A 315 -5.61 25.65 -9.77
C GLU A 315 -4.69 24.90 -10.71
N ALA A 316 -5.25 24.38 -11.79
CA ALA A 316 -4.43 23.67 -12.78
C ALA A 316 -3.20 24.56 -13.08
N PRO A 317 -2.02 23.98 -13.19
CA PRO A 317 -0.82 24.77 -13.45
C PRO A 317 -1.01 25.56 -14.75
N SER A 318 -0.54 26.81 -14.78
CA SER A 318 -0.46 27.59 -16.01
C SER A 318 0.49 26.89 -17.01
N THR A 319 0.53 27.37 -18.24
CA THR A 319 1.48 26.83 -19.23
C THR A 319 2.91 26.98 -18.75
N GLU A 320 3.25 28.14 -18.16
CA GLU A 320 4.58 28.44 -17.63
C GLU A 320 4.89 27.58 -16.41
N GLU A 321 3.94 27.45 -15.45
CA GLU A 321 4.10 26.55 -14.31
C GLU A 321 4.29 25.09 -14.76
N SER A 322 3.59 24.63 -15.80
CA SER A 322 3.74 23.28 -16.34
C SER A 322 5.16 23.03 -16.87
N GLN A 323 5.73 24.00 -17.59
CA GLN A 323 7.12 23.94 -18.09
C GLN A 323 8.13 23.86 -16.92
N VAL A 324 7.94 24.69 -15.89
CA VAL A 324 8.80 24.65 -14.71
C VAL A 324 8.67 23.33 -13.95
N LEU A 325 7.45 22.78 -13.84
CA LEU A 325 7.24 21.46 -13.24
C LEU A 325 7.95 20.34 -13.99
N ASP A 326 7.97 20.38 -15.32
CA ASP A 326 8.68 19.38 -16.11
C ASP A 326 10.20 19.48 -15.92
N LEU A 327 10.74 20.70 -15.82
CA LEU A 327 12.13 20.93 -15.49
C LEU A 327 12.50 20.43 -14.08
N LEU A 328 11.64 20.70 -13.09
CA LEU A 328 11.81 20.20 -11.73
C LEU A 328 11.77 18.68 -11.65
N LYS A 329 10.85 18.03 -12.35
CA LYS A 329 10.82 16.56 -12.44
C LYS A 329 12.13 16.00 -13.00
N CYS A 330 12.64 16.61 -14.08
CA CYS A 330 13.91 16.22 -14.66
C CYS A 330 15.04 16.37 -13.64
N TYR A 331 15.11 17.50 -12.95
CA TYR A 331 16.15 17.75 -11.94
C TYR A 331 16.06 16.78 -10.75
N ILE A 332 14.84 16.53 -10.23
CA ILE A 332 14.62 15.53 -9.16
C ILE A 332 15.05 14.14 -9.63
N GLY A 333 14.78 13.77 -10.89
CA GLY A 333 15.25 12.51 -11.48
C GLY A 333 16.78 12.40 -11.45
N ILE A 334 17.48 13.45 -11.87
CA ILE A 334 18.96 13.50 -11.85
C ILE A 334 19.51 13.40 -10.42
N LEU A 335 18.87 14.08 -9.45
CA LEU A 335 19.25 13.97 -8.05
C LEU A 335 19.00 12.56 -7.50
N ALA A 336 17.87 11.95 -7.86
CA ALA A 336 17.52 10.58 -7.49
C ALA A 336 18.57 9.57 -8.00
N ASP A 337 18.95 9.67 -9.27
CA ASP A 337 19.99 8.81 -9.86
C ASP A 337 21.34 9.01 -9.18
N ARG A 338 21.75 10.27 -8.94
CA ARG A 338 23.00 10.62 -8.25
C ARG A 338 23.06 10.03 -6.84
N HIS A 339 21.97 10.14 -6.12
CA HIS A 339 21.85 9.60 -4.77
C HIS A 339 21.46 8.12 -4.74
N ARG A 340 21.22 7.49 -5.89
CA ARG A 340 20.81 6.09 -5.97
C ARG A 340 19.56 5.80 -5.14
N ILE A 341 18.52 6.60 -5.33
CA ILE A 341 17.23 6.51 -4.63
C ILE A 341 16.11 6.61 -5.67
N ALA A 342 15.01 5.90 -5.50
CA ALA A 342 13.84 6.13 -6.35
C ALA A 342 13.27 7.54 -6.15
N ALA A 343 13.01 8.26 -7.24
CA ALA A 343 12.60 9.67 -7.22
C ALA A 343 11.35 9.95 -6.37
N LYS A 344 10.44 8.97 -6.24
CA LYS A 344 9.23 9.10 -5.40
C LYS A 344 9.52 9.35 -3.91
N HIS A 345 10.70 8.94 -3.42
CA HIS A 345 11.12 9.19 -2.03
C HIS A 345 11.71 10.60 -1.84
N LEU A 346 12.10 11.25 -2.92
CA LEU A 346 12.52 12.63 -2.89
C LEU A 346 11.30 13.56 -2.99
N SER A 347 10.55 13.47 -4.08
CA SER A 347 9.31 14.25 -4.25
C SER A 347 8.42 13.63 -5.33
N THR A 348 7.12 13.90 -5.26
CA THR A 348 6.14 13.52 -6.27
C THR A 348 5.63 14.74 -7.03
N VAL A 349 5.09 14.54 -8.22
CA VAL A 349 4.56 15.63 -9.06
C VAL A 349 3.51 16.48 -8.33
N SER A 350 2.65 15.84 -7.53
CA SER A 350 1.63 16.54 -6.75
C SER A 350 2.21 17.42 -5.65
N GLN A 351 3.41 17.11 -5.16
CA GLN A 351 4.13 17.88 -4.15
C GLN A 351 4.90 19.06 -4.76
N LEU A 352 5.27 18.99 -6.05
CA LEU A 352 6.03 20.05 -6.71
C LEU A 352 5.19 21.29 -7.08
N LEU A 353 3.88 21.15 -7.30
CA LEU A 353 3.05 22.29 -7.65
C LEU A 353 2.94 23.34 -6.53
N PRO A 354 2.73 22.98 -5.25
CA PRO A 354 2.81 23.91 -4.14
C PRO A 354 4.14 24.68 -4.05
N LEU A 355 5.25 24.03 -4.44
CA LEU A 355 6.57 24.61 -4.45
C LEU A 355 6.64 25.91 -5.27
N LEU A 356 6.00 25.94 -6.47
CA LEU A 356 5.99 27.09 -7.36
C LEU A 356 5.21 28.29 -6.80
N ARG A 357 4.34 28.05 -5.83
CA ARG A 357 3.43 29.04 -5.25
C ARG A 357 3.80 29.41 -3.82
N SER A 358 4.90 28.86 -3.31
CA SER A 358 5.39 29.07 -1.97
C SER A 358 6.70 29.86 -1.98
N LYS A 359 6.94 30.68 -0.97
CA LYS A 359 8.25 31.32 -0.78
C LYS A 359 9.18 30.33 -0.09
N ILE A 360 10.22 29.92 -0.78
CA ILE A 360 11.21 28.92 -0.30
C ILE A 360 12.56 29.62 -0.20
N GLU A 361 13.13 29.70 0.98
CA GLU A 361 14.43 30.31 1.27
C GLU A 361 15.44 29.31 1.86
N ASN A 362 14.93 28.28 2.55
CA ASN A 362 15.76 27.29 3.22
C ASN A 362 15.14 25.86 3.12
N PRO A 363 15.90 24.79 3.40
CA PRO A 363 15.39 23.42 3.29
C PRO A 363 14.19 23.10 4.19
N GLN A 364 14.00 23.79 5.32
CA GLN A 364 12.85 23.58 6.19
C GLN A 364 11.56 24.07 5.53
N ASP A 365 11.60 25.14 4.74
CA ASP A 365 10.45 25.65 4.00
C ASP A 365 9.91 24.59 3.01
N LEU A 366 10.80 23.76 2.44
CA LEU A 366 10.41 22.64 1.57
C LEU A 366 9.65 21.55 2.33
N VAL A 367 10.00 21.32 3.59
CA VAL A 367 9.29 20.37 4.46
C VAL A 367 7.94 20.94 4.89
N ASP A 368 7.92 22.19 5.33
CA ASP A 368 6.71 22.87 5.80
C ASP A 368 5.67 23.03 4.68
N ALA A 369 6.12 23.20 3.44
CA ALA A 369 5.28 23.22 2.25
C ALA A 369 4.84 21.82 1.79
N GLY A 370 5.28 20.73 2.45
CA GLY A 370 4.98 19.35 2.08
C GLY A 370 5.60 18.88 0.77
N VAL A 371 6.65 19.56 0.29
CA VAL A 371 7.36 19.23 -0.96
C VAL A 371 8.33 18.09 -0.75
N LEU A 372 9.07 18.11 0.36
CA LEU A 372 10.04 17.09 0.76
C LEU A 372 9.71 16.56 2.15
N THR A 373 10.09 15.31 2.41
CA THR A 373 10.21 14.81 3.77
C THR A 373 11.48 15.39 4.44
N ASN A 374 11.58 15.28 5.76
CA ASN A 374 12.79 15.71 6.49
C ASN A 374 14.06 15.05 5.92
N GLU A 375 14.00 13.75 5.63
CA GLU A 375 15.15 13.01 5.11
C GLU A 375 15.51 13.42 3.68
N ALA A 376 14.52 13.64 2.83
CA ALA A 376 14.74 14.16 1.48
C ALA A 376 15.30 15.59 1.51
N ALA A 377 14.82 16.45 2.42
CA ALA A 377 15.31 17.82 2.57
C ALA A 377 16.78 17.88 3.04
N LYS A 378 17.17 17.00 3.97
CA LYS A 378 18.59 16.85 4.36
C LYS A 378 19.47 16.46 3.18
N LEU A 379 18.95 15.60 2.28
CA LEU A 379 19.71 15.02 1.18
C LEU A 379 19.84 15.98 -0.02
N ILE A 380 18.74 16.61 -0.45
CA ILE A 380 18.67 17.39 -1.68
C ILE A 380 18.17 18.83 -1.50
N GLY A 381 17.73 19.21 -0.29
CA GLY A 381 17.03 20.50 -0.08
C GLY A 381 17.84 21.70 -0.53
N LYS A 382 19.15 21.76 -0.19
CA LYS A 382 20.03 22.86 -0.63
C LYS A 382 20.18 22.89 -2.16
N GLU A 383 20.39 21.74 -2.78
CA GLU A 383 20.56 21.66 -4.23
C GLU A 383 19.29 22.08 -4.98
N LEU A 384 18.12 21.71 -4.46
CA LEU A 384 16.84 22.11 -5.03
C LEU A 384 16.62 23.63 -4.93
N ILE A 385 16.99 24.25 -3.79
CA ILE A 385 16.91 25.70 -3.61
C ILE A 385 17.90 26.43 -4.55
N ASP A 386 19.12 25.93 -4.68
CA ASP A 386 20.11 26.51 -5.59
C ASP A 386 19.63 26.45 -7.06
N PHE A 387 18.90 25.39 -7.42
CA PHE A 387 18.29 25.27 -8.73
C PHE A 387 17.13 26.27 -8.91
N LEU A 388 16.22 26.37 -7.94
CA LEU A 388 15.10 27.32 -7.96
C LEU A 388 15.54 28.78 -7.98
N SER A 389 16.68 29.10 -7.35
CA SER A 389 17.25 30.45 -7.30
C SER A 389 18.12 30.79 -8.50
N GLY A 390 18.23 29.91 -9.49
CA GLY A 390 19.03 30.14 -10.69
C GLY A 390 20.54 30.03 -10.48
N LYS A 391 21.03 29.48 -9.37
CA LYS A 391 22.46 29.22 -9.14
C LYS A 391 22.93 27.93 -9.81
N ARG A 392 21.99 27.08 -10.20
CA ARG A 392 22.22 25.83 -10.94
C ARG A 392 21.32 25.77 -12.14
N GLY A 393 21.81 25.18 -13.22
CA GLY A 393 21.06 24.94 -14.44
C GLY A 393 21.24 23.53 -14.97
N LEU A 394 20.53 23.21 -16.05
CA LEU A 394 20.68 21.97 -16.80
C LEU A 394 21.25 22.27 -18.18
N SER A 395 22.23 21.49 -18.60
CA SER A 395 22.83 21.56 -19.93
C SER A 395 22.76 20.20 -20.61
N ILE A 396 22.47 20.19 -21.89
CA ILE A 396 22.54 18.97 -22.71
C ILE A 396 23.95 18.88 -23.26
N VAL A 397 24.65 17.81 -22.90
CA VAL A 397 26.00 17.51 -23.42
C VAL A 397 25.94 16.27 -24.31
N GLN A 398 26.73 16.28 -25.38
CA GLN A 398 26.91 15.13 -26.25
C GLN A 398 28.04 14.26 -25.73
N SER A 399 27.78 12.98 -25.55
CA SER A 399 28.80 11.98 -25.18
C SER A 399 28.84 10.86 -26.22
N GLU A 400 29.85 9.98 -26.13
CA GLU A 400 29.96 8.81 -27.00
C GLU A 400 28.73 7.86 -26.88
N ASN A 401 28.04 7.91 -25.75
CA ASN A 401 26.83 7.10 -25.47
C ASN A 401 25.51 7.84 -25.78
N GLY A 402 25.57 9.01 -26.44
CA GLY A 402 24.40 9.85 -26.76
C GLY A 402 24.30 11.14 -25.94
N SER A 403 23.14 11.79 -26.05
CA SER A 403 22.89 13.05 -25.31
C SER A 403 22.63 12.77 -23.83
N GLN A 404 23.30 13.49 -22.95
CA GLN A 404 23.15 13.43 -21.50
C GLN A 404 22.83 14.82 -20.95
N ILE A 405 22.19 14.85 -19.79
CA ILE A 405 21.90 16.11 -19.07
C ILE A 405 22.89 16.23 -17.92
N GLU A 406 23.58 17.37 -17.89
CA GLU A 406 24.46 17.74 -16.78
C GLU A 406 23.91 18.90 -16.00
N VAL A 407 24.13 18.85 -14.66
CA VAL A 407 23.86 19.99 -13.78
C VAL A 407 25.06 20.92 -13.79
N ILE A 408 24.85 22.15 -14.24
CA ILE A 408 25.87 23.20 -14.29
C ILE A 408 25.68 24.21 -13.17
N GLN A 409 26.76 24.83 -12.74
CA GLN A 409 26.76 25.96 -11.80
C GLN A 409 26.72 27.25 -12.65
N LEU A 410 25.81 28.18 -12.32
CA LEU A 410 25.60 29.43 -13.03
C LEU A 410 26.21 30.60 -12.26
#